data_47cf116629e168486256a571ed7db49e
#
_entry.id   47cf116629e168486256a571ed7db49e
#
_cell.length_a   1.000
_cell.length_b   1.000
_cell.length_c   1.000
_cell.angle_alpha   90.00
_cell.angle_beta   90.00
_cell.angle_gamma   90.00
#
_symmetry.space_group_name_H-M   'P 1'
#
loop_
_entity.id
_entity.type
_entity.pdbx_description
1 polymer ?
#
loop_
_entity_poly.entity_id
_entity_poly.type
_entity_poly.pdbx_seq_one_letter_code
_entity_poly.pdbx_strand_id
1 'polypeptide(L)' 'MNWDRIAGNWKQMKGALKERWGKLTDDELDQLAGHRDQLVGKIQERYGCAKDDAEKQVREWETRQ' A
#
# COMPACT_ATOMS: atom_id res chain seq x y z
N MET A 1 9.00 -1.20 12.20
CA MET A 1 7.70 -1.89 12.05
C MET A 1 7.73 -2.81 10.86
N ASN A 2 7.15 -4.00 10.98
CA ASN A 2 7.16 -4.92 9.87
C ASN A 2 5.79 -4.98 9.19
N TRP A 3 5.78 -5.53 8.00
CA TRP A 3 4.57 -5.62 7.19
C TRP A 3 3.49 -6.51 7.80
N ASP A 4 3.89 -7.51 8.58
CA ASP A 4 2.93 -8.43 9.18
C ASP A 4 1.92 -7.71 10.06
N ARG A 5 2.35 -6.69 10.78
CA ARG A 5 1.44 -5.90 11.61
C ARG A 5 0.47 -5.10 10.75
N ILE A 6 0.97 -4.53 9.66
CA ILE A 6 0.13 -3.77 8.74
C ILE A 6 -0.90 -4.70 8.10
N ALA A 7 -0.46 -5.85 7.63
CA ALA A 7 -1.36 -6.82 7.02
C ALA A 7 -2.39 -7.35 8.01
N GLY A 8 -1.97 -7.58 9.26
CA GLY A 8 -2.88 -8.06 10.30
C GLY A 8 -3.94 -7.06 10.70
N ASN A 9 -3.71 -5.77 10.42
CA ASN A 9 -4.66 -4.70 10.69
C ASN A 9 -5.14 -4.04 9.40
N TRP A 10 -5.23 -4.80 8.33
CA TRP A 10 -5.47 -4.25 7.00
C TRP A 10 -6.70 -3.36 6.94
N LYS A 11 -7.79 -3.79 7.56
CA LYS A 11 -9.02 -3.02 7.54
C LYS A 11 -8.83 -1.62 8.12
N GLN A 12 -8.04 -1.51 9.19
CA GLN A 12 -7.75 -0.22 9.81
C GLN A 12 -6.73 0.57 8.99
N MET A 13 -5.81 -0.13 8.35
CA MET A 13 -4.75 0.50 7.58
C MET A 13 -5.23 1.07 6.24
N LYS A 14 -6.39 0.64 5.76
CA LYS A 14 -6.92 1.13 4.49
C LYS A 14 -7.06 2.64 4.47
N GLY A 15 -7.51 3.23 5.56
CA GLY A 15 -7.64 4.68 5.65
C GLY A 15 -6.31 5.39 5.49
N ALA A 16 -5.28 4.90 6.16
CA ALA A 16 -3.94 5.48 6.05
C ALA A 16 -3.37 5.30 4.64
N LEU A 17 -3.65 4.14 4.03
CA LEU A 17 -3.22 3.90 2.65
C LEU A 17 -3.88 4.87 1.69
N LYS A 18 -5.17 5.14 1.86
CA LYS A 18 -5.88 6.08 1.01
C LYS A 18 -5.39 7.50 1.19
N GLU A 19 -4.97 7.87 2.38
CA GLU A 19 -4.37 9.17 2.62
C GLU A 19 -3.08 9.34 1.82
N ARG A 20 -2.26 8.29 1.80
CA ARG A 20 -0.98 8.33 1.10
C ARG A 20 -1.13 8.16 -0.41
N TRP A 21 -2.01 7.26 -0.83
CA TRP A 21 -2.22 6.92 -2.23
C TRP A 21 -3.71 7.07 -2.57
N GLY A 22 -4.12 8.31 -2.73
CA GLY A 22 -5.53 8.63 -2.94
C GLY A 22 -6.15 8.08 -4.22
N LYS A 23 -5.32 7.67 -5.18
CA LYS A 23 -5.83 7.09 -6.43
C LYS A 23 -6.29 5.63 -6.28
N LEU A 24 -5.93 4.99 -5.16
CA LEU A 24 -6.37 3.63 -4.91
C LEU A 24 -7.78 3.64 -4.32
N THR A 25 -8.64 2.78 -4.83
CA THR A 25 -10.03 2.69 -4.35
C THR A 25 -10.13 1.71 -3.19
N ASP A 26 -11.23 1.81 -2.43
CA ASP A 26 -11.50 0.87 -1.34
C ASP A 26 -11.56 -0.56 -1.84
N ASP A 27 -12.21 -0.77 -3.00
CA ASP A 27 -12.32 -2.11 -3.57
C ASP A 27 -10.96 -2.69 -3.91
N GLU A 28 -10.08 -1.85 -4.47
CA GLU A 28 -8.73 -2.29 -4.80
C GLU A 28 -7.96 -2.65 -3.53
N LEU A 29 -8.09 -1.84 -2.49
CA LEU A 29 -7.42 -2.10 -1.23
C LEU A 29 -7.94 -3.37 -0.57
N ASP A 30 -9.25 -3.63 -0.67
CA ASP A 30 -9.82 -4.87 -0.16
C ASP A 30 -9.28 -6.08 -0.91
N GLN A 31 -9.11 -5.98 -2.21
CA GLN A 31 -8.57 -7.06 -3.02
C GLN A 31 -7.11 -7.33 -2.69
N LEU A 32 -6.36 -6.30 -2.32
CA LEU A 32 -4.95 -6.47 -1.94
C LEU A 32 -4.80 -7.28 -0.67
N ALA A 33 -5.72 -7.11 0.26
CA ALA A 33 -5.82 -7.93 1.48
C ALA A 33 -4.49 -8.10 2.22
N GLY A 34 -3.66 -7.05 2.25
CA GLY A 34 -2.39 -7.09 2.96
C GLY A 34 -1.21 -7.65 2.16
N HIS A 35 -1.39 -7.97 0.90
CA HIS A 35 -0.29 -8.47 0.06
C HIS A 35 0.56 -7.31 -0.45
N ARG A 36 1.76 -7.18 0.12
CA ARG A 36 2.66 -6.06 -0.19
C ARG A 36 3.02 -5.99 -1.68
N ASP A 37 3.30 -7.14 -2.29
CA ASP A 37 3.69 -7.17 -3.70
C ASP A 37 2.58 -6.63 -4.58
N GLN A 38 1.34 -6.95 -4.25
CA GLN A 38 0.19 -6.48 -5.01
C GLN A 38 -0.02 -4.98 -4.81
N LEU A 39 0.23 -4.48 -3.60
CA LEU A 39 0.16 -3.04 -3.34
C LEU A 39 1.18 -2.30 -4.20
N VAL A 40 2.42 -2.77 -4.23
CA VAL A 40 3.46 -2.16 -5.07
C VAL A 40 3.02 -2.13 -6.53
N GLY A 41 2.46 -3.24 -7.02
CA GLY A 41 1.97 -3.31 -8.39
C GLY A 41 0.84 -2.32 -8.67
N LYS A 42 -0.07 -2.14 -7.73
CA LYS A 42 -1.17 -1.18 -7.88
C LYS A 42 -0.66 0.25 -7.92
N ILE A 43 0.32 0.57 -7.09
CA ILE A 43 0.92 1.90 -7.10
C ILE A 43 1.56 2.17 -8.46
N GLN A 44 2.30 1.20 -9.00
CA GLN A 44 2.88 1.33 -10.32
C GLN A 44 1.82 1.60 -11.38
N GLU A 45 0.73 0.85 -11.31
CA GLU A 45 -0.34 0.94 -12.30
C GLU A 45 -1.05 2.30 -12.23
N ARG A 46 -1.39 2.75 -11.02
CA ARG A 46 -2.18 3.97 -10.85
C ARG A 46 -1.37 5.25 -10.98
N TYR A 47 -0.10 5.20 -10.62
CA TYR A 47 0.76 6.39 -10.61
C TYR A 47 1.80 6.39 -11.73
N GLY A 48 1.90 5.30 -12.47
CA GLY A 48 2.81 5.23 -13.61
C GLY A 48 4.27 5.30 -13.22
N CYS A 49 4.64 4.82 -12.05
CA CYS A 49 6.02 4.86 -11.58
C CYS A 49 6.72 3.51 -11.73
N ALA A 50 8.04 3.52 -11.63
CA ALA A 50 8.83 2.30 -11.68
C ALA A 50 8.65 1.50 -10.40
N LYS A 51 8.93 0.20 -10.48
CA LYS A 51 8.81 -0.68 -9.33
C LYS A 51 9.65 -0.21 -8.15
N ASP A 52 10.88 0.22 -8.43
CA ASP A 52 11.80 0.69 -7.38
C ASP A 52 11.22 1.89 -6.63
N ASP A 53 10.59 2.81 -7.37
CA ASP A 53 9.96 3.97 -6.77
C ASP A 53 8.77 3.57 -5.91
N ALA A 54 7.94 2.66 -6.42
CA ALA A 54 6.77 2.19 -5.66
C ALA A 54 7.21 1.48 -4.39
N GLU A 55 8.23 0.63 -4.47
CA GLU A 55 8.74 -0.06 -3.30
C GLU A 55 9.32 0.90 -2.27
N LYS A 56 10.02 1.92 -2.73
CA LYS A 56 10.57 2.94 -1.84
C LYS A 56 9.45 3.67 -1.10
N GLN A 57 8.39 4.05 -1.81
CA GLN A 57 7.26 4.74 -1.20
C GLN A 57 6.60 3.86 -0.13
N VAL A 58 6.39 2.59 -0.44
CA VAL A 58 5.78 1.66 0.51
C VAL A 58 6.67 1.49 1.74
N ARG A 59 7.97 1.36 1.53
CA ARG A 59 8.92 1.19 2.63
C ARG A 59 8.91 2.41 3.54
N GLU A 60 8.94 3.60 2.96
CA GLU A 60 8.94 4.83 3.74
C GLU A 60 7.63 4.99 4.52
N TRP A 61 6.52 4.65 3.89
CA TRP A 61 5.23 4.70 4.58
C TRP A 61 5.17 3.68 5.72
N GLU A 62 5.68 2.49 5.47
CA GLU A 62 5.70 1.41 6.44
C GLU A 62 6.45 1.82 7.71
N THR A 63 7.56 2.52 7.58
CA THR A 63 8.36 2.92 8.73
C THR A 63 7.67 3.97 9.59
N ARG A 64 6.67 4.65 9.05
CA ARG A 64 5.93 5.67 9.79
C ARG A 64 4.73 5.09 10.54
N GLN A 65 4.39 3.86 10.28
CA GLN A 65 3.29 3.19 10.94
C GLN A 65 3.79 2.38 12.14
#